data_70cd8480b3c8818a4fe97e3819df9797
#
_entry.id   70cd8480b3c8818a4fe97e3819df9797
#
_cell.length_a   1.000
_cell.length_b   1.000
_cell.length_c   1.000
_cell.angle_alpha   90.00
_cell.angle_beta   90.00
_cell.angle_gamma   90.00
#
_symmetry.space_group_name_H-M   'P 1'
#
loop_
_entity.id
_entity.type
_entity.pdbx_description
1 polymer ?
#
loop_
_entity_poly.entity_id
_entity_poly.type
_entity_poly.pdbx_seq_one_letter_code
_entity_poly.pdbx_strand_id
1 'polypeptide(L)'
;PMPMIAVQLLWLNLVANGFQDVALAFEPKEGGELSVKPRSPHEPVFDKHIIEHVLVVGSWMGLVAFLNFQWTLDQGQSIEEARNLTLMLMVLFGNIHALNSRSESRSLFKISLFRNPFLMLAVPLAQLAHIGAMYTPGLSDVLQIQPISVAEWLQLLALAMSLLAVE
;
A
#
# COMPACT_ATOMS: atom_id res chain seq x y z
N PRO A 1 -20.71 9.74 -3.67
CA PRO A 1 -20.54 8.30 -3.46
C PRO A 1 -19.27 7.99 -2.69
N MET A 2 -19.18 6.82 -2.02
CA MET A 2 -17.98 6.41 -1.29
C MET A 2 -16.96 5.79 -2.25
N PRO A 3 -15.66 6.12 -2.11
CA PRO A 3 -14.59 5.61 -2.99
C PRO A 3 -14.36 4.10 -2.89
N MET A 4 -14.72 3.46 -1.79
CA MET A 4 -14.65 2.01 -1.59
C MET A 4 -15.84 1.51 -0.78
N ILE A 5 -16.24 0.26 -0.99
CA ILE A 5 -17.23 -0.44 -0.18
C ILE A 5 -16.57 -1.28 0.91
N ALA A 6 -17.33 -1.69 1.91
CA ALA A 6 -16.79 -2.38 3.08
C ALA A 6 -16.00 -3.65 2.74
N VAL A 7 -16.46 -4.45 1.77
CA VAL A 7 -15.76 -5.67 1.35
C VAL A 7 -14.42 -5.37 0.67
N GLN A 8 -14.30 -4.26 -0.06
CA GLN A 8 -13.04 -3.81 -0.65
C GLN A 8 -12.02 -3.39 0.41
N LEU A 9 -12.47 -2.70 1.47
CA LEU A 9 -11.62 -2.36 2.62
C LEU A 9 -11.14 -3.62 3.36
N LEU A 10 -12.02 -4.59 3.53
CA LEU A 10 -11.67 -5.87 4.14
C LEU A 10 -10.63 -6.62 3.29
N TRP A 11 -10.84 -6.64 1.96
CA TRP A 11 -9.89 -7.23 1.01
C TRP A 11 -8.51 -6.57 1.08
N LEU A 12 -8.48 -5.24 1.08
CA LEU A 12 -7.24 -4.47 1.17
C LEU A 12 -6.46 -4.82 2.44
N ASN A 13 -7.13 -4.88 3.59
CA ASN A 13 -6.49 -5.21 4.86
C ASN A 13 -6.02 -6.67 4.94
N LEU A 14 -6.83 -7.62 4.43
CA LEU A 14 -6.54 -9.04 4.58
C LEU A 14 -5.48 -9.51 3.57
N VAL A 15 -5.63 -9.13 2.30
CA VAL A 15 -4.83 -9.69 1.21
C VAL A 15 -3.66 -8.76 0.86
N ALA A 16 -3.92 -7.47 0.67
CA ALA A 16 -2.86 -6.56 0.26
C ALA A 16 -1.87 -6.27 1.41
N ASN A 17 -2.39 -5.96 2.61
CA ASN A 17 -1.55 -5.58 3.75
C ASN A 17 -1.12 -6.78 4.58
N GLY A 18 -1.99 -7.77 4.82
CA GLY A 18 -1.74 -8.86 5.73
C GLY A 18 -0.48 -9.69 5.40
N PHE A 19 -0.23 -9.99 4.13
CA PHE A 19 1.00 -10.69 3.71
C PHE A 19 2.25 -9.84 3.91
N GLN A 20 2.16 -8.55 3.67
CA GLN A 20 3.27 -7.61 3.78
C GLN A 20 3.64 -7.33 5.23
N ASP A 21 2.66 -7.17 6.11
CA ASP A 21 2.87 -6.95 7.55
C ASP A 21 3.60 -8.14 8.19
N VAL A 22 3.16 -9.37 7.86
CA VAL A 22 3.86 -10.58 8.31
C VAL A 22 5.28 -10.64 7.75
N ALA A 23 5.48 -10.30 6.48
CA ALA A 23 6.80 -10.34 5.86
C ALA A 23 7.75 -9.27 6.43
N LEU A 24 7.25 -8.09 6.80
CA LEU A 24 8.03 -7.06 7.48
C LEU A 24 8.55 -7.50 8.85
N ALA A 25 7.82 -8.37 9.56
CA ALA A 25 8.27 -8.93 10.84
C ALA A 25 9.56 -9.77 10.71
N PHE A 26 9.90 -10.22 9.50
CA PHE A 26 11.14 -10.94 9.20
C PHE A 26 12.27 -10.03 8.70
N GLU A 27 12.11 -8.69 8.78
CA GLU A 27 13.19 -7.78 8.37
C GLU A 27 14.42 -7.99 9.26
N PRO A 28 15.61 -8.23 8.68
CA PRO A 28 16.82 -8.41 9.45
C PRO A 28 17.21 -7.13 10.20
N LYS A 29 17.85 -7.28 11.36
CA LYS A 29 18.38 -6.18 12.18
C LYS A 29 19.25 -5.25 11.35
N GLU A 30 19.10 -3.96 11.53
CA GLU A 30 19.93 -2.94 10.83
C GLU A 30 21.38 -2.94 11.30
N GLY A 31 21.65 -3.45 12.49
CA GLY A 31 22.97 -3.47 13.16
C GLY A 31 23.19 -2.22 14.02
N GLY A 32 23.73 -2.44 15.20
CA GLY A 32 24.00 -1.35 16.16
C GLY A 32 22.88 -1.08 17.17
N GLU A 33 21.73 -1.72 17.07
CA GLU A 33 20.61 -1.54 18.00
C GLU A 33 20.98 -1.83 19.46
N LEU A 34 21.87 -2.81 19.67
CA LEU A 34 22.36 -3.16 21.00
C LEU A 34 23.43 -2.21 21.55
N SER A 35 23.96 -1.32 20.73
CA SER A 35 24.94 -0.30 21.15
C SER A 35 24.28 1.05 21.52
N VAL A 36 22.99 1.20 21.27
CA VAL A 36 22.20 2.37 21.66
C VAL A 36 21.54 2.12 23.02
N LYS A 37 21.41 3.16 23.84
CA LYS A 37 20.70 3.05 25.13
C LYS A 37 19.27 2.55 24.91
N PRO A 38 18.77 1.63 25.76
CA PRO A 38 17.39 1.20 25.71
C PRO A 38 16.44 2.40 25.78
N ARG A 39 15.34 2.32 25.03
CA ARG A 39 14.26 3.31 25.07
C ARG A 39 13.68 3.38 26.49
N SER A 40 13.38 4.57 26.97
CA SER A 40 12.79 4.74 28.29
C SER A 40 11.41 4.03 28.37
N PRO A 41 11.10 3.29 29.46
CA PRO A 41 9.78 2.67 29.65
C PRO A 41 8.62 3.67 29.66
N HIS A 42 8.91 4.96 29.86
CA HIS A 42 7.90 6.03 29.88
C HIS A 42 7.74 6.74 28.53
N GLU A 43 8.57 6.41 27.53
CA GLU A 43 8.39 6.95 26.19
C GLU A 43 7.15 6.34 25.51
N PRO A 44 6.29 7.17 24.88
CA PRO A 44 5.14 6.66 24.17
C PRO A 44 5.58 5.82 22.97
N VAL A 45 4.79 4.79 22.64
CA VAL A 45 5.03 3.94 21.45
C VAL A 45 4.95 4.79 20.18
N PHE A 46 4.04 5.74 20.14
CA PHE A 46 3.90 6.72 19.07
C PHE A 46 4.65 7.99 19.46
N ASP A 47 5.86 8.15 18.99
CA ASP A 47 6.58 9.40 19.09
C ASP A 47 6.10 10.41 18.03
N LYS A 48 6.57 11.65 18.16
CA LYS A 48 6.17 12.73 17.26
C LYS A 48 6.53 12.43 15.79
N HIS A 49 7.64 11.78 15.55
CA HIS A 49 8.12 11.45 14.20
C HIS A 49 7.21 10.42 13.53
N ILE A 50 6.84 9.36 14.25
CA ILE A 50 5.90 8.34 13.76
C ILE A 50 4.53 8.98 13.47
N ILE A 51 4.04 9.83 14.36
CA ILE A 51 2.75 10.52 14.15
C ILE A 51 2.79 11.42 12.90
N GLU A 52 3.84 12.23 12.75
CA GLU A 52 4.04 13.08 11.58
C GLU A 52 4.10 12.26 10.30
N HIS A 53 4.87 11.18 10.29
CA HIS A 53 4.99 10.28 9.13
C HIS A 53 3.64 9.66 8.76
N VAL A 54 2.92 9.09 9.71
CA VAL A 54 1.59 8.49 9.48
C VAL A 54 0.60 9.52 8.94
N LEU A 55 0.59 10.75 9.49
CA LEU A 55 -0.29 11.81 9.02
C LEU A 55 0.05 12.25 7.60
N VAL A 56 1.32 12.42 7.28
CA VAL A 56 1.76 12.87 5.95
C VAL A 56 1.49 11.79 4.91
N VAL A 57 1.96 10.58 5.14
CA VAL A 57 1.80 9.46 4.20
C VAL A 57 0.32 9.07 4.04
N GLY A 58 -0.40 8.92 5.15
CA GLY A 58 -1.82 8.56 5.11
C GLY A 58 -2.69 9.62 4.45
N SER A 59 -2.41 10.92 4.71
CA SER A 59 -3.11 12.03 4.04
C SER A 59 -2.82 12.06 2.55
N TRP A 60 -1.57 11.84 2.14
CA TRP A 60 -1.18 11.79 0.73
C TRP A 60 -1.90 10.66 0.00
N MET A 61 -1.81 9.43 0.51
CA MET A 61 -2.49 8.27 -0.06
C MET A 61 -4.00 8.49 -0.19
N GLY A 62 -4.63 8.99 0.89
CA GLY A 62 -6.07 9.28 0.91
C GLY A 62 -6.46 10.36 -0.08
N LEU A 63 -5.69 11.44 -0.16
CA LEU A 63 -5.94 12.55 -1.08
C LEU A 63 -5.82 12.11 -2.54
N VAL A 64 -4.72 11.44 -2.89
CA VAL A 64 -4.49 10.99 -4.28
C VAL A 64 -5.53 9.94 -4.69
N ALA A 65 -5.89 9.01 -3.80
CA ALA A 65 -6.94 8.04 -4.07
C ALA A 65 -8.31 8.71 -4.26
N PHE A 66 -8.64 9.69 -3.43
CA PHE A 66 -9.88 10.47 -3.55
C PHE A 66 -9.92 11.28 -4.85
N LEU A 67 -8.83 11.96 -5.19
CA LEU A 67 -8.75 12.73 -6.44
C LEU A 67 -8.84 11.82 -7.67
N ASN A 68 -8.19 10.66 -7.66
CA ASN A 68 -8.32 9.66 -8.73
C ASN A 68 -9.77 9.17 -8.86
N PHE A 69 -10.44 8.91 -7.74
CA PHE A 69 -11.85 8.51 -7.73
C PHE A 69 -12.75 9.59 -8.36
N GLN A 70 -12.60 10.85 -7.93
CA GLN A 70 -13.38 11.95 -8.48
C GLN A 70 -13.09 12.19 -9.97
N TRP A 71 -11.82 12.17 -10.33
CA TRP A 71 -11.41 12.35 -11.73
C TRP A 71 -12.01 11.25 -12.64
N THR A 72 -12.03 9.99 -12.18
CA THR A 72 -12.64 8.89 -12.94
C THR A 72 -14.15 9.10 -13.14
N LEU A 73 -14.85 9.56 -12.10
CA LEU A 73 -16.27 9.90 -12.23
C LEU A 73 -16.52 11.08 -13.18
N ASP A 74 -15.66 12.10 -13.15
CA ASP A 74 -15.75 13.27 -14.03
C ASP A 74 -15.49 12.91 -15.50
N GLN A 75 -14.76 11.83 -15.77
CA GLN A 75 -14.61 11.25 -17.13
C GLN A 75 -15.85 10.47 -17.58
N GLY A 76 -16.91 10.40 -16.76
CA GLY A 76 -18.15 9.71 -17.08
C GLY A 76 -18.12 8.20 -16.86
N GLN A 77 -17.10 7.69 -16.16
CA GLN A 77 -17.01 6.29 -15.80
C GLN A 77 -18.04 5.93 -14.71
N SER A 78 -18.37 4.64 -14.60
CA SER A 78 -19.27 4.15 -13.56
C SER A 78 -18.66 4.26 -12.15
N ILE A 79 -19.52 4.20 -11.14
CA ILE A 79 -19.07 4.19 -9.72
C ILE A 79 -18.26 2.92 -9.42
N GLU A 80 -18.65 1.79 -10.01
CA GLU A 80 -17.96 0.51 -9.88
C GLU A 80 -16.55 0.60 -10.47
N GLU A 81 -16.40 1.19 -11.61
CA GLU A 81 -15.13 1.42 -12.28
C GLU A 81 -14.22 2.35 -11.47
N ALA A 82 -14.76 3.47 -10.99
CA ALA A 82 -14.03 4.39 -10.13
C ALA A 82 -13.54 3.72 -8.83
N ARG A 83 -14.37 2.85 -8.22
CA ARG A 83 -13.99 2.06 -7.05
C ARG A 83 -12.92 1.02 -7.36
N ASN A 84 -13.03 0.34 -8.50
CA ASN A 84 -12.06 -0.65 -8.95
C ASN A 84 -10.67 -0.02 -9.11
N LEU A 85 -10.57 1.12 -9.81
CA LEU A 85 -9.33 1.86 -9.98
C LEU A 85 -8.78 2.40 -8.66
N THR A 86 -9.65 2.86 -7.76
CA THR A 86 -9.25 3.34 -6.43
C THR A 86 -8.70 2.20 -5.58
N LEU A 87 -9.36 1.03 -5.57
CA LEU A 87 -8.87 -0.13 -4.84
C LEU A 87 -7.51 -0.60 -5.38
N MET A 88 -7.34 -0.68 -6.70
CA MET A 88 -6.06 -1.01 -7.32
C MET A 88 -4.97 -0.01 -6.93
N LEU A 89 -5.27 1.28 -6.94
CA LEU A 89 -4.32 2.32 -6.51
C LEU A 89 -3.90 2.13 -5.06
N MET A 90 -4.83 1.81 -4.17
CA MET A 90 -4.53 1.54 -2.76
C MET A 90 -3.69 0.27 -2.57
N VAL A 91 -3.87 -0.78 -3.38
CA VAL A 91 -3.00 -1.96 -3.39
C VAL A 91 -1.59 -1.59 -3.83
N LEU A 92 -1.44 -0.78 -4.87
CA LEU A 92 -0.14 -0.29 -5.33
C LEU A 92 0.56 0.58 -4.29
N PHE A 93 -0.18 1.48 -3.63
CA PHE A 93 0.34 2.26 -2.51
C PHE A 93 0.84 1.37 -1.38
N GLY A 94 0.05 0.37 -0.97
CA GLY A 94 0.44 -0.59 0.06
C GLY A 94 1.73 -1.33 -0.30
N ASN A 95 1.89 -1.74 -1.55
CA ASN A 95 3.10 -2.39 -2.06
C ASN A 95 4.34 -1.49 -1.94
N ILE A 96 4.23 -0.22 -2.32
CA ILE A 96 5.34 0.76 -2.25
C ILE A 96 5.64 1.08 -0.79
N HIS A 97 4.59 1.36 -0.01
CA HIS A 97 4.72 1.66 1.41
C HIS A 97 5.39 0.52 2.20
N ALA A 98 5.01 -0.74 1.95
CA ALA A 98 5.64 -1.88 2.59
C ALA A 98 7.13 -2.00 2.26
N LEU A 99 7.53 -1.70 1.03
CA LEU A 99 8.95 -1.69 0.64
C LEU A 99 9.72 -0.55 1.32
N ASN A 100 9.09 0.58 1.54
CA ASN A 100 9.73 1.76 2.14
C ASN A 100 9.76 1.68 3.68
N SER A 101 8.77 1.03 4.30
CA SER A 101 8.67 0.82 5.76
C SER A 101 9.69 -0.17 6.35
N ARG A 102 10.67 -0.64 5.56
CA ARG A 102 11.73 -1.56 6.00
C ARG A 102 12.74 -0.95 6.95
N SER A 103 12.84 0.37 6.99
CA SER A 103 13.75 1.10 7.86
C SER A 103 13.15 2.46 8.21
N GLU A 104 13.28 2.84 9.47
CA GLU A 104 12.90 4.19 9.94
C GLU A 104 13.95 5.27 9.57
N SER A 105 15.17 4.85 9.23
CA SER A 105 16.31 5.76 9.09
C SER A 105 16.95 5.77 7.70
N ARG A 106 16.61 4.82 6.84
CA ARG A 106 17.23 4.64 5.54
C ARG A 106 16.20 4.58 4.43
N SER A 107 16.44 5.35 3.37
CA SER A 107 15.62 5.30 2.16
C SER A 107 15.67 3.90 1.51
N LEU A 108 14.56 3.49 0.88
CA LEU A 108 14.43 2.27 0.09
C LEU A 108 15.62 2.02 -0.86
N PHE A 109 16.15 3.08 -1.47
CA PHE A 109 17.27 2.99 -2.42
C PHE A 109 18.62 2.64 -1.78
N LYS A 110 18.75 2.73 -0.45
CA LYS A 110 19.98 2.41 0.30
C LYS A 110 19.96 1.04 0.95
N ILE A 111 18.83 0.33 0.88
CA ILE A 111 18.67 -1.01 1.45
C ILE A 111 18.58 -2.02 0.31
N SER A 112 19.39 -3.09 0.39
CA SER A 112 19.27 -4.18 -0.59
C SER A 112 17.87 -4.79 -0.54
N LEU A 113 17.19 -4.84 -1.67
CA LEU A 113 15.85 -5.45 -1.79
C LEU A 113 15.87 -6.91 -1.34
N PHE A 114 16.92 -7.66 -1.67
CA PHE A 114 17.06 -9.08 -1.34
C PHE A 114 17.41 -9.37 0.14
N ARG A 115 17.57 -8.34 0.97
CA ARG A 115 17.81 -8.52 2.39
C ARG A 115 16.65 -9.18 3.13
N ASN A 116 15.41 -8.92 2.68
CA ASN A 116 14.21 -9.59 3.17
C ASN A 116 13.54 -10.36 2.02
N PRO A 117 13.86 -11.64 1.81
CA PRO A 117 13.29 -12.44 0.74
C PRO A 117 11.77 -12.70 0.93
N PHE A 118 11.29 -12.70 2.18
CA PHE A 118 9.86 -12.87 2.46
C PHE A 118 9.06 -11.68 1.96
N LEU A 119 9.54 -10.45 2.16
CA LEU A 119 8.88 -9.25 1.65
C LEU A 119 8.96 -9.18 0.13
N MET A 120 10.10 -9.55 -0.45
CA MET A 120 10.28 -9.63 -1.91
C MET A 120 9.34 -10.64 -2.58
N LEU A 121 8.86 -11.63 -1.82
CA LEU A 121 7.84 -12.58 -2.29
C LEU A 121 6.42 -12.07 -1.96
N ALA A 122 6.21 -11.49 -0.78
CA ALA A 122 4.90 -11.07 -0.31
C ALA A 122 4.30 -9.95 -1.17
N VAL A 123 5.10 -8.96 -1.55
CA VAL A 123 4.64 -7.82 -2.38
C VAL A 123 4.11 -8.27 -3.75
N PRO A 124 4.86 -9.02 -4.58
CA PRO A 124 4.30 -9.50 -5.84
C PRO A 124 3.18 -10.52 -5.64
N LEU A 125 3.19 -11.32 -4.58
CA LEU A 125 2.12 -12.26 -4.29
C LEU A 125 0.80 -11.52 -3.97
N ALA A 126 0.83 -10.47 -3.16
CA ALA A 126 -0.33 -9.63 -2.88
C ALA A 126 -0.88 -8.99 -4.17
N GLN A 127 0.02 -8.49 -5.03
CA GLN A 127 -0.39 -7.93 -6.32
C GLN A 127 -1.00 -8.98 -7.24
N LEU A 128 -0.39 -10.16 -7.35
CA LEU A 128 -0.91 -11.27 -8.15
C LEU A 128 -2.23 -11.81 -7.61
N ALA A 129 -2.41 -11.84 -6.29
CA ALA A 129 -3.68 -12.23 -5.67
C ALA A 129 -4.79 -11.24 -6.05
N HIS A 130 -4.50 -9.93 -6.06
CA HIS A 130 -5.47 -8.92 -6.47
C HIS A 130 -5.81 -9.03 -7.98
N ILE A 131 -4.79 -9.20 -8.83
CA ILE A 131 -5.01 -9.45 -10.27
C ILE A 131 -5.83 -10.74 -10.47
N GLY A 132 -5.47 -11.83 -9.78
CA GLY A 132 -6.20 -13.08 -9.84
C GLY A 132 -7.66 -12.94 -9.43
N ALA A 133 -7.95 -12.13 -8.42
CA ALA A 133 -9.31 -11.84 -7.98
C ALA A 133 -10.16 -11.17 -9.08
N MET A 134 -9.57 -10.31 -9.91
CA MET A 134 -10.26 -9.66 -11.04
C MET A 134 -10.72 -10.66 -12.11
N TYR A 135 -10.03 -11.80 -12.23
CA TYR A 135 -10.35 -12.85 -13.22
C TYR A 135 -11.09 -14.04 -12.61
N THR A 136 -11.34 -14.04 -11.31
CA THR A 136 -12.04 -15.14 -10.62
C THR A 136 -13.53 -14.82 -10.50
N PRO A 137 -14.43 -15.53 -11.23
CA PRO A 137 -15.87 -15.34 -11.11
C PRO A 137 -16.34 -15.51 -9.66
N GLY A 138 -17.34 -14.74 -9.26
CA GLY A 138 -17.83 -14.70 -7.89
C GLY A 138 -16.99 -13.83 -6.96
N LEU A 139 -15.67 -13.94 -6.97
CA LEU A 139 -14.81 -13.07 -6.19
C LEU A 139 -14.75 -11.65 -6.78
N SER A 140 -14.62 -11.55 -8.09
CA SER A 140 -14.72 -10.27 -8.81
C SER A 140 -16.07 -9.58 -8.61
N ASP A 141 -17.15 -10.37 -8.61
CA ASP A 141 -18.52 -9.85 -8.41
C ASP A 141 -18.70 -9.30 -6.98
N VAL A 142 -18.25 -10.05 -5.97
CA VAL A 142 -18.33 -9.64 -4.56
C VAL A 142 -17.50 -8.40 -4.28
N LEU A 143 -16.30 -8.33 -4.86
CA LEU A 143 -15.39 -7.19 -4.71
C LEU A 143 -15.75 -6.03 -5.64
N GLN A 144 -16.65 -6.20 -6.60
CA GLN A 144 -16.97 -5.23 -7.65
C GLN A 144 -15.70 -4.74 -8.37
N ILE A 145 -14.86 -5.68 -8.80
CA ILE A 145 -13.60 -5.42 -9.52
C ILE A 145 -13.62 -6.11 -10.87
N GLN A 146 -12.88 -5.52 -11.79
CA GLN A 146 -12.73 -6.03 -13.16
C GLN A 146 -11.31 -5.76 -13.68
N PRO A 147 -10.86 -6.52 -14.69
CA PRO A 147 -9.57 -6.24 -15.35
C PRO A 147 -9.51 -4.81 -15.87
N ILE A 148 -8.35 -4.18 -15.69
CA ILE A 148 -8.10 -2.80 -16.12
C ILE A 148 -7.19 -2.79 -17.36
N SER A 149 -7.28 -1.71 -18.15
CA SER A 149 -6.46 -1.52 -19.33
C SER A 149 -4.99 -1.19 -19.01
N VAL A 150 -4.11 -1.37 -19.97
CA VAL A 150 -2.68 -1.02 -19.81
C VAL A 150 -2.51 0.48 -19.53
N ALA A 151 -3.34 1.32 -20.12
CA ALA A 151 -3.29 2.77 -19.88
C ALA A 151 -3.63 3.11 -18.42
N GLU A 152 -4.66 2.50 -17.86
CA GLU A 152 -5.04 2.64 -16.45
C GLU A 152 -3.94 2.10 -15.54
N TRP A 153 -3.33 0.95 -15.87
CA TRP A 153 -2.18 0.42 -15.14
C TRP A 153 -1.04 1.43 -15.05
N LEU A 154 -0.64 2.03 -16.19
CA LEU A 154 0.45 3.02 -16.23
C LEU A 154 0.09 4.28 -15.44
N GLN A 155 -1.14 4.74 -15.53
CA GLN A 155 -1.64 5.89 -14.77
C GLN A 155 -1.57 5.61 -13.26
N LEU A 156 -2.16 4.49 -12.80
CA LEU A 156 -2.19 4.14 -11.39
C LEU A 156 -0.79 3.89 -10.83
N LEU A 157 0.10 3.30 -11.62
CA LEU A 157 1.49 3.10 -11.24
C LEU A 157 2.22 4.45 -11.09
N ALA A 158 2.01 5.39 -12.00
CA ALA A 158 2.58 6.73 -11.91
C ALA A 158 2.06 7.48 -10.66
N LEU A 159 0.75 7.38 -10.36
CA LEU A 159 0.17 7.94 -9.14
C LEU A 159 0.77 7.26 -7.88
N ALA A 160 0.91 5.95 -7.89
CA ALA A 160 1.47 5.21 -6.75
C ALA A 160 2.94 5.57 -6.49
N MET A 161 3.73 5.77 -7.55
CA MET A 161 5.13 6.21 -7.44
C MET A 161 5.28 7.60 -6.82
N SER A 162 4.23 8.44 -6.83
CA SER A 162 4.25 9.74 -6.13
C SER A 162 4.47 9.60 -4.63
N LEU A 163 4.16 8.45 -4.05
CA LEU A 163 4.39 8.17 -2.63
C LEU A 163 5.88 8.25 -2.26
N LEU A 164 6.77 7.82 -3.16
CA LEU A 164 8.22 7.89 -2.94
C LEU A 164 8.78 9.32 -2.77
N ALA A 165 8.02 10.32 -3.18
CA ALA A 165 8.41 11.72 -2.98
C ALA A 165 8.00 12.28 -1.60
N VAL A 166 7.17 11.55 -0.88
CA VAL A 166 6.58 11.95 0.41
C VAL A 166 7.15 11.14 1.57
N GLU A 167 7.59 9.92 1.30
CA GLU A 167 8.34 9.03 2.21
C GLU A 167 9.85 9.22 2.09
#